data_9b44210422e95b167689df0e3aaaebd5
#
_entry.id   9b44210422e95b167689df0e3aaaebd5
#
_cell.length_a   1.000
_cell.length_b   1.000
_cell.length_c   1.000
_cell.angle_alpha   90.00
_cell.angle_beta   90.00
_cell.angle_gamma   90.00
#
_symmetry.space_group_name_H-M   'P 1'
#
loop_
_entity.id
_entity.type
_entity.pdbx_description
1 polymer ?
#
loop_
_entity_poly.entity_id
_entity_poly.type
_entity_poly.pdbx_seq_one_letter_code
_entity_poly.pdbx_strand_id
1 'polypeptide(L)'
;MIYNLIIYLYVGAVKLAALFSKKVSVMVKGEKDAFTVLQQRIDRQAKYIWFHAASLGEFEQGRPLIEEIRKRYPGYKILQTFFSPSGYEVRKDYKGADVVCYLPLDTPSNARRFVELARPCMAFFVKYEFWKNYLTELNRRNVPVY
;
A
#
# COMPACT_ATOMS: atom_id res chain seq x y z
N MET A 1 -5.27 17.17 -13.57
CA MET A 1 -5.20 18.42 -12.75
C MET A 1 -6.24 18.43 -11.63
N ILE A 2 -7.54 18.30 -11.92
CA ILE A 2 -8.64 18.34 -10.93
C ILE A 2 -8.49 17.23 -9.86
N TYR A 3 -8.19 16.00 -10.22
CA TYR A 3 -8.00 14.89 -9.27
C TYR A 3 -6.95 15.23 -8.18
N ASN A 4 -5.79 15.76 -8.58
CA ASN A 4 -4.75 16.09 -7.62
C ASN A 4 -5.15 17.25 -6.68
N LEU A 5 -5.93 18.20 -7.16
CA LEU A 5 -6.49 19.25 -6.31
C LEU A 5 -7.39 18.65 -5.22
N ILE A 6 -8.28 17.72 -5.63
CA ILE A 6 -9.17 17.02 -4.70
C ILE A 6 -8.34 16.21 -3.68
N ILE A 7 -7.30 15.50 -4.14
CA ILE A 7 -6.41 14.74 -3.26
C ILE A 7 -5.71 15.65 -2.25
N TYR A 8 -5.20 16.81 -2.64
CA TYR A 8 -4.55 17.74 -1.70
C TYR A 8 -5.55 18.33 -0.69
N LEU A 9 -6.78 18.62 -1.09
CA LEU A 9 -7.85 19.01 -0.17
C LEU A 9 -8.18 17.87 0.80
N TYR A 10 -8.27 16.65 0.31
CA TYR A 10 -8.47 15.45 1.13
C TYR A 10 -7.32 15.24 2.13
N VAL A 11 -6.06 15.38 1.69
CA VAL A 11 -4.89 15.32 2.58
C VAL A 11 -4.97 16.37 3.68
N GLY A 12 -5.38 17.60 3.35
CA GLY A 12 -5.61 18.67 4.33
C GLY A 12 -6.67 18.31 5.36
N ALA A 13 -7.81 17.80 4.89
CA ALA A 13 -8.90 17.34 5.74
C ALA A 13 -8.49 16.17 6.65
N VAL A 14 -7.76 15.19 6.13
CA VAL A 14 -7.24 14.05 6.93
C VAL A 14 -6.27 14.53 8.01
N LYS A 15 -5.35 15.45 7.68
CA LYS A 15 -4.43 16.03 8.68
C LYS A 15 -5.15 16.79 9.76
N LEU A 16 -6.19 17.55 9.40
CA LEU A 16 -7.03 18.26 10.38
C LEU A 16 -7.81 17.26 11.26
N ALA A 17 -8.42 16.23 10.66
CA ALA A 17 -9.13 15.19 11.40
C ALA A 17 -8.21 14.40 12.34
N ALA A 18 -6.92 14.26 12.01
CA ALA A 18 -5.94 13.61 12.87
C ALA A 18 -5.73 14.31 14.22
N LEU A 19 -6.06 15.61 14.31
CA LEU A 19 -6.00 16.37 15.56
C LEU A 19 -7.12 15.99 16.53
N PHE A 20 -8.24 15.48 16.01
CA PHE A 20 -9.45 15.17 16.78
C PHE A 20 -9.77 13.67 16.88
N SER A 21 -9.10 12.83 16.05
CA SER A 21 -9.35 11.40 15.98
C SER A 21 -8.06 10.60 16.15
N LYS A 22 -7.99 9.82 17.23
CA LYS A 22 -6.86 8.91 17.49
C LYS A 22 -6.65 7.91 16.33
N LYS A 23 -7.74 7.40 15.74
CA LYS A 23 -7.69 6.46 14.61
C LYS A 23 -7.03 7.10 13.39
N VAL A 24 -7.41 8.33 13.05
CA VAL A 24 -6.85 9.06 11.92
C VAL A 24 -5.39 9.47 12.20
N SER A 25 -5.07 9.84 13.42
CA SER A 25 -3.69 10.15 13.85
C SER A 25 -2.76 8.94 13.68
N VAL A 26 -3.20 7.74 14.08
CA VAL A 26 -2.45 6.49 13.89
C VAL A 26 -2.21 6.20 12.42
N MET A 27 -3.23 6.38 11.57
CA MET A 27 -3.12 6.20 10.12
C MET A 27 -2.09 7.17 9.52
N VAL A 28 -2.19 8.46 9.81
CA VAL A 28 -1.25 9.49 9.28
C VAL A 28 0.19 9.23 9.72
N LYS A 29 0.39 8.78 10.96
CA LYS A 29 1.71 8.37 11.45
C LYS A 29 2.22 7.17 10.68
N GLY A 30 1.41 6.13 10.54
CA GLY A 30 1.76 4.90 9.83
C GLY A 30 2.09 5.14 8.35
N GLU A 31 1.40 6.07 7.70
CA GLU A 31 1.72 6.47 6.32
C GLU A 31 3.11 7.12 6.20
N LYS A 32 3.51 7.96 7.18
CA LYS A 32 4.85 8.53 7.22
C LYS A 32 5.91 7.45 7.46
N ASP A 33 5.63 6.52 8.35
CA ASP A 33 6.51 5.42 8.70
C ASP A 33 6.66 4.41 7.55
N ALA A 34 5.68 4.32 6.64
CA ALA A 34 5.70 3.41 5.51
C ALA A 34 6.97 3.55 4.64
N PHE A 35 7.43 4.77 4.39
CA PHE A 35 8.66 5.00 3.62
C PHE A 35 9.89 4.46 4.33
N THR A 36 9.96 4.63 5.65
CA THR A 36 11.05 4.07 6.47
C THR A 36 11.01 2.55 6.46
N VAL A 37 9.82 1.95 6.60
CA VAL A 37 9.63 0.49 6.52
C VAL A 37 10.11 -0.03 5.17
N LEU A 38 9.72 0.61 4.07
CA LEU A 38 10.16 0.19 2.73
C LEU A 38 11.68 0.31 2.56
N GLN A 39 12.28 1.41 3.02
CA GLN A 39 13.74 1.60 2.93
C GLN A 39 14.52 0.55 3.71
N GLN A 40 14.01 0.12 4.86
CA GLN A 40 14.69 -0.81 5.75
C GLN A 40 14.41 -2.28 5.40
N ARG A 41 13.23 -2.61 4.90
CA ARG A 41 12.76 -3.99 4.77
C ARG A 41 12.66 -4.50 3.33
N ILE A 42 12.63 -3.63 2.32
CA ILE A 42 12.62 -4.07 0.92
C ILE A 42 14.02 -4.62 0.56
N ASP A 43 14.06 -5.88 0.18
CA ASP A 43 15.24 -6.50 -0.42
C ASP A 43 15.31 -6.10 -1.91
N ARG A 44 16.32 -5.30 -2.25
CA ARG A 44 16.48 -4.77 -3.61
C ARG A 44 16.81 -5.82 -4.67
N GLN A 45 17.23 -6.99 -4.25
CA GLN A 45 17.53 -8.12 -5.16
C GLN A 45 16.31 -9.02 -5.38
N ALA A 46 15.28 -8.91 -4.54
CA ALA A 46 14.07 -9.71 -4.65
C ALA A 46 13.03 -9.07 -5.60
N LYS A 47 12.17 -9.93 -6.15
CA LYS A 47 10.98 -9.52 -6.92
C LYS A 47 9.78 -9.51 -6.00
N TYR A 48 9.11 -8.36 -5.89
CA TYR A 48 7.93 -8.20 -5.04
C TYR A 48 6.65 -8.21 -5.86
N ILE A 49 5.66 -8.95 -5.37
CA ILE A 49 4.26 -8.82 -5.77
C ILE A 49 3.58 -7.96 -4.70
N TRP A 50 2.99 -6.86 -5.12
CA TRP A 50 2.32 -5.93 -4.23
C TRP A 50 0.83 -6.20 -4.17
N PHE A 51 0.32 -6.40 -2.95
CA PHE A 51 -1.11 -6.48 -2.65
C PHE A 51 -1.54 -5.24 -1.86
N HIS A 52 -2.60 -4.60 -2.29
CA HIS A 52 -3.24 -3.51 -1.57
C HIS A 52 -4.67 -3.89 -1.19
N ALA A 53 -5.00 -3.70 0.08
CA ALA A 53 -6.35 -3.82 0.62
C ALA A 53 -6.64 -2.62 1.53
N ALA A 54 -7.79 -1.98 1.39
CA ALA A 54 -8.11 -0.81 2.21
C ALA A 54 -8.28 -1.18 3.69
N SER A 55 -8.90 -2.31 3.96
CA SER A 55 -9.29 -2.75 5.29
C SER A 55 -9.05 -4.25 5.51
N LEU A 56 -9.35 -4.73 6.73
CA LEU A 56 -9.27 -6.15 7.06
C LEU A 56 -10.20 -7.01 6.17
N GLY A 57 -11.41 -6.53 5.88
CA GLY A 57 -12.39 -7.27 5.06
C GLY A 57 -11.89 -7.52 3.64
N GLU A 58 -11.34 -6.49 2.99
CA GLU A 58 -10.72 -6.65 1.66
C GLU A 58 -9.49 -7.56 1.71
N PHE A 59 -8.65 -7.42 2.74
CA PHE A 59 -7.50 -8.30 2.91
C PHE A 59 -7.91 -9.78 2.96
N GLU A 60 -8.93 -10.12 3.75
CA GLU A 60 -9.40 -11.52 3.87
C GLU A 60 -9.91 -12.09 2.53
N GLN A 61 -10.39 -11.24 1.62
CA GLN A 61 -10.77 -11.65 0.25
C GLN A 61 -9.53 -11.89 -0.64
N GLY A 62 -8.47 -11.12 -0.48
CA GLY A 62 -7.22 -11.28 -1.22
C GLY A 62 -6.29 -12.35 -0.65
N ARG A 63 -6.43 -12.71 0.62
CA ARG A 63 -5.54 -13.64 1.32
C ARG A 63 -5.38 -14.99 0.64
N PRO A 64 -6.44 -15.67 0.16
CA PRO A 64 -6.28 -16.95 -0.54
C PRO A 64 -5.34 -16.86 -1.74
N LEU A 65 -5.37 -15.76 -2.49
CA LEU A 65 -4.47 -15.54 -3.62
C LEU A 65 -3.01 -15.35 -3.15
N ILE A 66 -2.80 -14.61 -2.06
CA ILE A 66 -1.46 -14.45 -1.47
C ILE A 66 -0.88 -15.80 -1.07
N GLU A 67 -1.67 -16.63 -0.37
CA GLU A 67 -1.26 -17.95 0.11
C GLU A 67 -0.95 -18.89 -1.07
N GLU A 68 -1.75 -18.86 -2.12
CA GLU A 68 -1.53 -19.67 -3.32
C GLU A 68 -0.28 -19.22 -4.10
N ILE A 69 -0.04 -17.92 -4.23
CA ILE A 69 1.16 -17.39 -4.86
C ILE A 69 2.41 -17.79 -4.06
N ARG A 70 2.39 -17.67 -2.75
CA ARG A 70 3.53 -18.11 -1.92
C ARG A 70 3.85 -19.57 -2.08
N LYS A 71 2.82 -20.40 -2.19
CA LYS A 71 2.97 -21.85 -2.38
C LYS A 71 3.56 -22.20 -3.76
N ARG A 72 3.03 -21.59 -4.82
CA ARG A 72 3.42 -21.91 -6.20
C ARG A 72 4.66 -21.18 -6.67
N TYR A 73 4.90 -19.98 -6.14
CA TYR A 73 5.99 -19.10 -6.61
C TYR A 73 6.85 -18.60 -5.44
N PRO A 74 7.55 -19.49 -4.72
CA PRO A 74 8.31 -19.14 -3.53
C PRO A 74 9.49 -18.19 -3.80
N GLY A 75 9.88 -18.00 -5.05
CA GLY A 75 10.92 -17.05 -5.44
C GLY A 75 10.48 -15.58 -5.42
N TYR A 76 9.17 -15.31 -5.25
CA TYR A 76 8.65 -13.95 -5.12
C TYR A 76 8.42 -13.60 -3.66
N LYS A 77 8.67 -12.34 -3.31
CA LYS A 77 8.29 -11.76 -2.02
C LYS A 77 6.97 -11.01 -2.13
N ILE A 78 6.26 -10.90 -1.02
CA ILE A 78 4.96 -10.24 -0.95
C ILE A 78 5.09 -8.95 -0.14
N LEU A 79 4.67 -7.84 -0.75
CA LEU A 79 4.40 -6.57 -0.07
C LEU A 79 2.89 -6.43 0.09
N GLN A 80 2.43 -6.33 1.34
CA GLN A 80 1.04 -6.03 1.67
C GLN A 80 0.90 -4.61 2.20
N THR A 81 -0.01 -3.83 1.63
CA THR A 81 -0.34 -2.51 2.14
C THR A 81 -1.79 -2.41 2.57
N PHE A 82 -2.03 -1.56 3.58
CA PHE A 82 -3.34 -1.22 4.08
C PHE A 82 -3.55 0.30 4.06
N PHE A 83 -4.79 0.72 3.89
CA PHE A 83 -5.16 2.12 4.06
C PHE A 83 -5.67 2.40 5.47
N SER A 84 -6.49 1.50 6.01
CA SER A 84 -7.14 1.64 7.32
C SER A 84 -6.35 0.94 8.44
N PRO A 85 -6.33 1.51 9.67
CA PRO A 85 -5.80 0.84 10.84
C PRO A 85 -6.48 -0.51 11.13
N SER A 86 -7.74 -0.69 10.76
CA SER A 86 -8.46 -1.96 10.98
C SER A 86 -7.80 -3.16 10.28
N GLY A 87 -7.18 -2.95 9.13
CA GLY A 87 -6.40 -3.99 8.45
C GLY A 87 -4.99 -4.08 9.00
N TYR A 88 -4.29 -2.96 9.07
CA TYR A 88 -2.88 -2.93 9.46
C TYR A 88 -2.64 -3.45 10.88
N GLU A 89 -3.37 -2.95 11.89
CA GLU A 89 -3.15 -3.33 13.30
C GLU A 89 -3.38 -4.83 13.55
N VAL A 90 -4.30 -5.44 12.79
CA VAL A 90 -4.58 -6.87 12.90
C VAL A 90 -3.58 -7.72 12.12
N ARG A 91 -3.04 -7.21 11.00
CA ARG A 91 -2.24 -7.99 10.04
C ARG A 91 -0.80 -7.52 9.88
N LYS A 92 -0.31 -6.56 10.66
CA LYS A 92 1.09 -6.07 10.58
C LYS A 92 2.14 -7.18 10.74
N ASP A 93 1.82 -8.26 11.45
CA ASP A 93 2.69 -9.42 11.67
C ASP A 93 2.28 -10.65 10.82
N TYR A 94 1.52 -10.43 9.74
CA TYR A 94 1.06 -11.50 8.87
C TYR A 94 2.22 -12.21 8.19
N LYS A 95 2.37 -13.51 8.45
CA LYS A 95 3.49 -14.34 7.97
C LYS A 95 3.43 -14.65 6.48
N GLY A 96 2.28 -14.44 5.83
CA GLY A 96 2.11 -14.56 4.38
C GLY A 96 2.69 -13.40 3.58
N ALA A 97 3.07 -12.29 4.22
CA ALA A 97 3.75 -11.16 3.58
C ALA A 97 5.16 -10.95 4.15
N ASP A 98 6.10 -10.56 3.30
CA ASP A 98 7.48 -10.27 3.70
C ASP A 98 7.60 -8.85 4.26
N VAL A 99 6.81 -7.93 3.73
CA VAL A 99 6.69 -6.54 4.20
C VAL A 99 5.22 -6.17 4.30
N VAL A 100 4.84 -5.57 5.44
CA VAL A 100 3.51 -5.00 5.66
C VAL A 100 3.67 -3.55 6.08
N CYS A 101 2.96 -2.63 5.42
CA CYS A 101 2.94 -1.21 5.78
C CYS A 101 1.63 -0.53 5.39
N TYR A 102 1.47 0.72 5.81
CA TYR A 102 0.39 1.56 5.29
C TYR A 102 0.68 2.01 3.85
N LEU A 103 -0.38 2.27 3.07
CA LEU A 103 -0.26 2.96 1.80
C LEU A 103 -0.31 4.47 2.06
N PRO A 104 0.72 5.25 1.73
CA PRO A 104 0.67 6.70 1.84
C PRO A 104 -0.42 7.31 0.95
N LEU A 105 -1.00 8.43 1.38
CA LEU A 105 -2.05 9.16 0.63
C LEU A 105 -1.61 9.41 -0.82
N ASP A 106 -2.56 9.29 -1.75
CA ASP A 106 -2.34 9.24 -3.20
C ASP A 106 -1.95 10.59 -3.82
N THR A 107 -0.93 11.24 -3.26
CA THR A 107 -0.31 12.38 -3.93
C THR A 107 0.69 11.92 -5.00
N PRO A 108 0.93 12.71 -6.06
CA PRO A 108 1.91 12.34 -7.09
C PRO A 108 3.31 12.03 -6.52
N SER A 109 3.74 12.80 -5.52
CA SER A 109 5.05 12.59 -4.88
C SER A 109 5.12 11.30 -4.07
N ASN A 110 4.06 11.01 -3.29
CA ASN A 110 3.98 9.78 -2.50
C ASN A 110 3.93 8.55 -3.40
N ALA A 111 3.08 8.57 -4.44
CA ALA A 111 2.95 7.48 -5.38
C ALA A 111 4.28 7.17 -6.07
N ARG A 112 4.96 8.20 -6.58
CA ARG A 112 6.28 8.04 -7.20
C ARG A 112 7.28 7.43 -6.22
N ARG A 113 7.45 8.03 -5.04
CA ARG A 113 8.43 7.59 -4.03
C ARG A 113 8.15 6.17 -3.55
N PHE A 114 6.86 5.84 -3.34
CA PHE A 114 6.45 4.50 -2.91
C PHE A 114 6.83 3.45 -3.95
N VAL A 115 6.44 3.65 -5.22
CA VAL A 115 6.71 2.69 -6.29
C VAL A 115 8.22 2.57 -6.56
N GLU A 116 8.99 3.67 -6.41
CA GLU A 116 10.46 3.64 -6.48
C GLU A 116 11.11 2.77 -5.39
N LEU A 117 10.59 2.84 -4.17
CA LEU A 117 11.12 2.05 -3.05
C LEU A 117 10.65 0.60 -3.09
N ALA A 118 9.36 0.37 -3.36
CA ALA A 118 8.75 -0.95 -3.37
C ALA A 118 9.17 -1.80 -4.58
N ARG A 119 9.37 -1.17 -5.75
CA ARG A 119 9.77 -1.82 -7.01
C ARG A 119 8.96 -3.08 -7.33
N PRO A 120 7.63 -3.05 -7.30
CA PRO A 120 6.83 -4.22 -7.55
C PRO A 120 6.96 -4.66 -9.01
N CYS A 121 7.00 -5.97 -9.24
CA CYS A 121 6.92 -6.53 -10.59
C CYS A 121 5.46 -6.74 -11.06
N MET A 122 4.52 -6.71 -10.11
CA MET A 122 3.08 -6.91 -10.32
C MET A 122 2.32 -6.34 -9.12
N ALA A 123 1.11 -5.83 -9.32
CA ALA A 123 0.27 -5.29 -8.25
C ALA A 123 -1.16 -5.82 -8.33
N PHE A 124 -1.72 -6.14 -7.15
CA PHE A 124 -3.13 -6.52 -6.98
C PHE A 124 -3.82 -5.52 -6.05
N PHE A 125 -4.88 -4.87 -6.54
CA PHE A 125 -5.72 -3.97 -5.76
C PHE A 125 -7.04 -4.68 -5.46
N VAL A 126 -7.27 -4.98 -4.19
CA VAL A 126 -8.47 -5.71 -3.78
C VAL A 126 -9.67 -4.78 -3.79
N LYS A 127 -10.70 -5.10 -4.57
CA LYS A 127 -11.90 -4.30 -4.82
C LYS A 127 -11.60 -2.94 -5.50
N TYR A 128 -12.41 -1.92 -5.18
CA TYR A 128 -12.52 -0.64 -5.91
C TYR A 128 -11.49 0.41 -5.45
N GLU A 129 -10.26 0.02 -5.21
CA GLU A 129 -9.16 0.88 -4.76
C GLU A 129 -8.47 1.60 -5.94
N PHE A 130 -9.20 2.55 -6.56
CA PHE A 130 -8.71 3.27 -7.75
C PHE A 130 -7.87 4.50 -7.38
N TRP A 131 -6.68 4.29 -6.85
CA TRP A 131 -5.72 5.33 -6.51
C TRP A 131 -4.97 5.78 -7.77
N LYS A 132 -5.47 6.83 -8.43
CA LYS A 132 -5.04 7.26 -9.76
C LYS A 132 -3.54 7.50 -9.87
N ASN A 133 -2.91 8.16 -8.90
CA ASN A 133 -1.48 8.47 -9.01
C ASN A 133 -0.64 7.19 -8.88
N TYR A 134 -1.02 6.26 -8.00
CA TYR A 134 -0.37 4.94 -7.93
C TYR A 134 -0.54 4.16 -9.23
N LEU A 135 -1.75 4.09 -9.77
CA LEU A 135 -2.02 3.41 -11.05
C LEU A 135 -1.24 4.04 -12.19
N THR A 136 -1.13 5.38 -12.22
CA THR A 136 -0.33 6.10 -13.22
C THR A 136 1.16 5.77 -13.11
N GLU A 137 1.73 5.74 -11.89
CA GLU A 137 3.14 5.40 -11.69
C GLU A 137 3.44 3.94 -12.05
N LEU A 138 2.55 3.01 -11.71
CA LEU A 138 2.68 1.60 -12.09
C LEU A 138 2.65 1.42 -13.61
N ASN A 139 1.67 2.06 -14.28
CA ASN A 139 1.57 2.04 -15.75
C ASN A 139 2.82 2.62 -16.42
N ARG A 140 3.33 3.76 -15.92
CA ARG A 140 4.55 4.40 -16.45
C ARG A 140 5.78 3.49 -16.37
N ARG A 141 5.80 2.57 -15.44
CA ARG A 141 6.88 1.60 -15.21
C ARG A 141 6.59 0.23 -15.83
N ASN A 142 5.51 0.11 -16.61
CA ASN A 142 5.04 -1.15 -17.21
C ASN A 142 4.81 -2.27 -16.17
N VAL A 143 4.36 -1.91 -14.96
CA VAL A 143 3.97 -2.87 -13.93
C VAL A 143 2.52 -3.26 -14.13
N PRO A 144 2.21 -4.55 -14.38
CA PRO A 144 0.84 -5.01 -14.55
C PRO A 144 0.05 -4.87 -13.23
N VAL A 145 -1.22 -4.45 -13.34
CA VAL A 145 -2.14 -4.25 -12.24
C VAL A 145 -3.42 -5.07 -12.47
N TYR A 146 -3.91 -5.72 -11.42
CA TYR A 146 -5.10 -6.58 -11.41
C TYR A 146 -6.07 -6.19 -10.31
#